data_973d316d968ef4dd4c403ca2cb1defd7
#
_entry.id   973d316d968ef4dd4c403ca2cb1defd7
#
_cell.length_a   1.000
_cell.length_b   1.000
_cell.length_c   1.000
_cell.angle_alpha   90.00
_cell.angle_beta   90.00
_cell.angle_gamma   90.00
#
_symmetry.space_group_name_H-M   'P 1'
#
loop_
_entity.id
_entity.type
_entity.pdbx_description
1 polymer ?
#
loop_
_entity_poly.entity_id
_entity_poly.type
_entity_poly.pdbx_seq_one_letter_code
_entity_poly.pdbx_strand_id
1 'polypeptide(L)'
;ILQRLLGGDRCKARVLVISPTRELAEQTHKAFEMLGKAAGYRSMSVFGGVSTKSQIKTLKTRLPEILVACPGRLLDLMGQRVVDLSGIEILVLDEADQMFDMGFLPSIKKIIASLPREHQTLLFSATLPQEIRALAKQFQRDPVRIEIGASRPAETVSHFISPVSQGDKYEALRTVLGGIEEGQTLIFTRTKHRAKKLALQLTNAGFNSTSLQGNLSQGQRE
;
A
#
# COMPACT_ATOMS: atom_id res chain seq x y z
N ILE A 1 2.56 18.79 -1.49
CA ILE A 1 1.31 18.50 -2.23
C ILE A 1 0.24 19.53 -1.86
N LEU A 2 -0.26 19.56 -0.62
CA LEU A 2 -1.39 20.45 -0.23
C LEU A 2 -1.12 21.92 -0.53
N GLN A 3 0.09 22.42 -0.29
CA GLN A 3 0.47 23.80 -0.60
C GLN A 3 0.35 24.11 -2.10
N ARG A 4 0.70 23.17 -2.97
CA ARG A 4 0.55 23.35 -4.43
C ARG A 4 -0.90 23.35 -4.90
N LEU A 5 -1.80 22.74 -4.14
CA LEU A 5 -3.23 22.76 -4.45
C LEU A 5 -3.90 24.11 -4.13
N LEU A 6 -3.26 24.96 -3.30
CA LEU A 6 -3.79 26.28 -2.97
C LEU A 6 -3.92 27.14 -4.26
N GLY A 7 -5.11 27.65 -4.51
CA GLY A 7 -5.37 28.53 -5.66
C GLY A 7 -5.79 27.83 -6.97
N GLY A 8 -5.95 26.50 -6.99
CA GLY A 8 -6.39 25.77 -8.20
C GLY A 8 -7.87 25.40 -8.23
N ASP A 9 -8.29 24.81 -9.36
CA ASP A 9 -9.65 24.31 -9.57
C ASP A 9 -10.00 23.20 -8.59
N ARG A 10 -11.17 23.27 -7.98
CA ARG A 10 -11.68 22.27 -7.01
C ARG A 10 -12.71 21.30 -7.62
N CYS A 11 -12.91 21.39 -8.93
CA CYS A 11 -13.92 20.56 -9.60
C CYS A 11 -13.36 19.25 -10.16
N LYS A 12 -12.07 18.97 -9.98
CA LYS A 12 -11.39 17.78 -10.53
C LYS A 12 -10.43 17.15 -9.53
N ALA A 13 -10.14 15.87 -9.73
CA ALA A 13 -9.00 15.23 -9.07
C ALA A 13 -7.70 15.82 -9.64
N ARG A 14 -6.86 16.36 -8.74
CA ARG A 14 -5.58 17.02 -9.08
C ARG A 14 -4.38 16.24 -8.58
N VAL A 15 -4.59 15.40 -7.59
CA VAL A 15 -3.55 14.53 -7.04
C VAL A 15 -4.00 13.08 -7.13
N LEU A 16 -3.14 12.23 -7.66
CA LEU A 16 -3.30 10.79 -7.65
C LEU A 16 -2.16 10.16 -6.87
N VAL A 17 -2.49 9.42 -5.80
CA VAL A 17 -1.55 8.58 -5.07
C VAL A 17 -1.86 7.13 -5.38
N ILE A 18 -0.88 6.38 -5.84
CA ILE A 18 -1.01 4.93 -6.09
C ILE A 18 -0.25 4.19 -4.99
N SER A 19 -0.94 3.31 -4.29
CA SER A 19 -0.44 2.53 -3.16
C SER A 19 -0.70 1.04 -3.37
N PRO A 20 0.22 0.13 -2.97
CA PRO A 20 0.09 -1.31 -3.21
C PRO A 20 -1.04 -1.97 -2.44
N THR A 21 -1.31 -1.49 -1.24
CA THR A 21 -2.25 -2.12 -0.30
C THR A 21 -3.38 -1.19 0.12
N ARG A 22 -4.47 -1.78 0.58
CA ARG A 22 -5.63 -1.04 1.09
C ARG A 22 -5.29 -0.24 2.33
N GLU A 23 -4.53 -0.86 3.21
CA GLU A 23 -4.12 -0.30 4.49
C GLU A 23 -3.31 0.98 4.27
N LEU A 24 -2.32 0.94 3.37
CA LEU A 24 -1.52 2.11 3.03
C LEU A 24 -2.36 3.18 2.33
N ALA A 25 -3.24 2.79 1.40
CA ALA A 25 -4.14 3.74 0.75
C ALA A 25 -5.07 4.45 1.76
N GLU A 26 -5.60 3.72 2.73
CA GLU A 26 -6.44 4.29 3.77
C GLU A 26 -5.66 5.17 4.75
N GLN A 27 -4.46 4.75 5.14
CA GLN A 27 -3.55 5.55 5.99
C GLN A 27 -3.20 6.88 5.31
N THR A 28 -2.83 6.84 4.04
CA THR A 28 -2.50 8.03 3.24
C THR A 28 -3.72 8.93 3.07
N HIS A 29 -4.89 8.35 2.82
CA HIS A 29 -6.15 9.10 2.76
C HIS A 29 -6.42 9.84 4.07
N LYS A 30 -6.36 9.17 5.23
CA LYS A 30 -6.55 9.77 6.55
C LYS A 30 -5.56 10.91 6.82
N ALA A 31 -4.30 10.75 6.40
CA ALA A 31 -3.31 11.81 6.51
C ALA A 31 -3.71 13.07 5.69
N PHE A 32 -4.19 12.88 4.46
CA PHE A 32 -4.68 13.99 3.65
C PHE A 32 -5.95 14.62 4.22
N GLU A 33 -6.88 13.84 4.77
CA GLU A 33 -8.06 14.39 5.45
C GLU A 33 -7.66 15.26 6.64
N MET A 34 -6.75 14.75 7.49
CA MET A 34 -6.30 15.47 8.67
C MET A 34 -5.58 16.79 8.30
N LEU A 35 -4.61 16.72 7.38
CA LEU A 35 -3.79 17.87 7.00
C LEU A 35 -4.51 18.85 6.07
N GLY A 36 -5.40 18.35 5.21
CA GLY A 36 -6.14 19.15 4.23
C GLY A 36 -7.41 19.79 4.79
N LYS A 37 -7.86 19.40 5.99
CA LYS A 37 -9.12 19.84 6.59
C LYS A 37 -9.26 21.36 6.68
N ALA A 38 -8.23 22.02 7.17
CA ALA A 38 -8.24 23.48 7.34
C ALA A 38 -8.36 24.23 6.00
N ALA A 39 -7.83 23.66 4.91
CA ALA A 39 -7.92 24.22 3.57
C ALA A 39 -9.16 23.72 2.78
N GLY A 40 -10.00 22.87 3.39
CA GLY A 40 -11.22 22.34 2.80
C GLY A 40 -10.99 21.35 1.65
N TYR A 41 -9.79 20.75 1.55
CA TYR A 41 -9.52 19.71 0.55
C TYR A 41 -10.16 18.39 0.94
N ARG A 42 -10.65 17.68 -0.08
CA ARG A 42 -11.24 16.36 0.06
C ARG A 42 -10.31 15.32 -0.53
N SER A 43 -10.15 14.25 0.18
CA SER A 43 -9.49 13.06 -0.33
C SER A 43 -10.45 11.88 -0.32
N MET A 44 -10.16 10.87 -1.11
CA MET A 44 -10.89 9.61 -1.13
C MET A 44 -9.93 8.47 -1.44
N SER A 45 -10.08 7.37 -0.69
CA SER A 45 -9.38 6.11 -0.99
C SER A 45 -10.25 5.19 -1.86
N VAL A 46 -9.65 4.53 -2.87
CA VAL A 46 -10.30 3.54 -3.72
C VAL A 46 -9.47 2.25 -3.80
N PHE A 47 -10.03 1.14 -3.35
CA PHE A 47 -9.35 -0.14 -3.27
C PHE A 47 -10.32 -1.31 -3.40
N GLY A 48 -9.80 -2.50 -3.71
CA GLY A 48 -10.59 -3.72 -3.86
C GLY A 48 -11.09 -4.30 -2.53
N GLY A 49 -12.04 -5.23 -2.58
CA GLY A 49 -12.57 -5.97 -1.42
C GLY A 49 -13.63 -5.23 -0.60
N VAL A 50 -14.05 -4.08 -1.07
CA VAL A 50 -15.23 -3.36 -0.60
C VAL A 50 -16.18 -3.09 -1.76
N SER A 51 -17.42 -2.70 -1.46
CA SER A 51 -18.45 -2.46 -2.48
C SER A 51 -18.03 -1.41 -3.51
N THR A 52 -17.93 -1.83 -4.77
CA THR A 52 -17.67 -0.91 -5.89
C THR A 52 -18.78 0.12 -6.04
N LYS A 53 -20.05 -0.30 -5.82
CA LYS A 53 -21.21 0.61 -5.91
C LYS A 53 -21.12 1.77 -4.92
N SER A 54 -20.66 1.50 -3.69
CA SER A 54 -20.46 2.55 -2.68
C SER A 54 -19.39 3.55 -3.11
N GLN A 55 -18.25 3.08 -3.60
CA GLN A 55 -17.18 3.94 -4.09
C GLN A 55 -17.65 4.78 -5.29
N ILE A 56 -18.35 4.17 -6.25
CA ILE A 56 -18.91 4.89 -7.40
C ILE A 56 -19.88 5.99 -6.95
N LYS A 57 -20.78 5.68 -6.00
CA LYS A 57 -21.71 6.67 -5.46
C LYS A 57 -20.97 7.87 -4.87
N THR A 58 -19.96 7.63 -4.06
CA THR A 58 -19.17 8.71 -3.44
C THR A 58 -18.42 9.53 -4.49
N LEU A 59 -17.77 8.89 -5.48
CA LEU A 59 -17.05 9.59 -6.56
C LEU A 59 -17.98 10.49 -7.38
N LYS A 60 -19.21 10.04 -7.64
CA LYS A 60 -20.21 10.85 -8.40
C LYS A 60 -20.80 11.99 -7.60
N THR A 61 -20.93 11.86 -6.29
CA THR A 61 -21.56 12.87 -5.43
C THR A 61 -20.55 13.86 -4.85
N ARG A 62 -19.31 13.45 -4.68
CA ARG A 62 -18.23 14.23 -4.09
C ARG A 62 -16.94 14.00 -4.87
N LEU A 63 -16.64 14.91 -5.77
CA LEU A 63 -15.34 14.89 -6.47
C LEU A 63 -14.22 15.19 -5.48
N PRO A 64 -13.28 14.24 -5.26
CA PRO A 64 -12.11 14.50 -4.42
C PRO A 64 -11.05 15.23 -5.24
N GLU A 65 -10.40 16.22 -4.65
CA GLU A 65 -9.20 16.83 -5.23
C GLU A 65 -8.00 15.87 -5.14
N ILE A 66 -8.03 14.94 -4.17
CA ILE A 66 -6.96 13.97 -3.91
C ILE A 66 -7.57 12.56 -3.96
N LEU A 67 -7.09 11.75 -4.91
CA LEU A 67 -7.48 10.36 -5.04
C LEU A 67 -6.33 9.45 -4.62
N VAL A 68 -6.56 8.61 -3.63
CA VAL A 68 -5.60 7.59 -3.19
C VAL A 68 -6.11 6.23 -3.64
N ALA A 69 -5.32 5.46 -4.39
CA ALA A 69 -5.85 4.31 -5.10
C ALA A 69 -4.94 3.09 -5.08
N CYS A 70 -5.53 1.89 -4.94
CA CYS A 70 -4.86 0.67 -5.35
C CYS A 70 -5.03 0.45 -6.86
N PRO A 71 -3.95 0.01 -7.58
CA PRO A 71 -3.92 -0.02 -9.04
C PRO A 71 -5.10 -0.77 -9.69
N GLY A 72 -5.45 -1.96 -9.18
CA GLY A 72 -6.50 -2.79 -9.77
C GLY A 72 -7.89 -2.14 -9.71
N ARG A 73 -8.27 -1.56 -8.58
CA ARG A 73 -9.57 -0.90 -8.42
C ARG A 73 -9.62 0.40 -9.22
N LEU A 74 -8.53 1.14 -9.29
CA LEU A 74 -8.48 2.36 -10.10
C LEU A 74 -8.72 2.03 -11.58
N LEU A 75 -8.05 1.01 -12.14
CA LEU A 75 -8.28 0.59 -13.53
C LEU A 75 -9.71 0.14 -13.78
N ASP A 76 -10.33 -0.57 -12.84
CA ASP A 76 -11.74 -0.96 -12.94
C ASP A 76 -12.66 0.28 -13.03
N LEU A 77 -12.45 1.27 -12.16
CA LEU A 77 -13.23 2.52 -12.16
C LEU A 77 -12.98 3.38 -13.41
N MET A 78 -11.75 3.39 -13.92
CA MET A 78 -11.40 4.05 -15.18
C MET A 78 -12.10 3.36 -16.36
N GLY A 79 -12.09 2.03 -16.41
CA GLY A 79 -12.80 1.23 -17.43
C GLY A 79 -14.30 1.49 -17.45
N GLN A 80 -14.90 1.75 -16.28
CA GLN A 80 -16.31 2.13 -16.13
C GLN A 80 -16.56 3.64 -16.37
N ARG A 81 -15.55 4.44 -16.72
CA ARG A 81 -15.61 5.89 -16.91
C ARG A 81 -16.17 6.66 -15.70
N VAL A 82 -15.90 6.15 -14.50
CA VAL A 82 -16.33 6.78 -13.24
C VAL A 82 -15.33 7.80 -12.75
N VAL A 83 -14.05 7.62 -13.07
CA VAL A 83 -12.95 8.48 -12.66
C VAL A 83 -12.38 9.18 -13.89
N ASP A 84 -12.31 10.49 -13.82
CA ASP A 84 -11.59 11.34 -14.78
C ASP A 84 -10.25 11.76 -14.17
N LEU A 85 -9.16 11.37 -14.82
CA LEU A 85 -7.79 11.71 -14.42
C LEU A 85 -7.19 12.87 -15.23
N SER A 86 -7.97 13.52 -16.10
CA SER A 86 -7.51 14.61 -16.98
C SER A 86 -7.03 15.86 -16.25
N GLY A 87 -7.38 16.00 -14.97
CA GLY A 87 -6.97 17.11 -14.13
C GLY A 87 -5.76 16.82 -13.23
N ILE A 88 -5.13 15.66 -13.33
CA ILE A 88 -4.02 15.29 -12.45
C ILE A 88 -2.79 16.17 -12.73
N GLU A 89 -2.33 16.85 -11.70
CA GLU A 89 -1.15 17.70 -11.68
C GLU A 89 0.02 17.03 -10.94
N ILE A 90 -0.28 16.13 -9.99
CA ILE A 90 0.70 15.41 -9.18
C ILE A 90 0.34 13.93 -9.14
N LEU A 91 1.30 13.09 -9.56
CA LEU A 91 1.25 11.65 -9.39
C LEU A 91 2.24 11.24 -8.28
N VAL A 92 1.79 10.42 -7.35
CA VAL A 92 2.63 9.78 -6.34
C VAL A 92 2.57 8.27 -6.53
N LEU A 93 3.72 7.63 -6.66
CA LEU A 93 3.90 6.19 -6.62
C LEU A 93 4.53 5.84 -5.26
N ASP A 94 3.74 5.27 -4.36
CA ASP A 94 4.18 4.96 -3.00
C ASP A 94 4.46 3.47 -2.84
N GLU A 95 5.55 3.10 -2.17
CA GLU A 95 6.07 1.73 -2.09
C GLU A 95 6.19 1.06 -3.47
N ALA A 96 6.92 1.72 -4.39
CA ALA A 96 7.02 1.28 -5.78
C ALA A 96 7.64 -0.12 -5.93
N ASP A 97 8.60 -0.50 -5.09
CA ASP A 97 9.18 -1.84 -5.02
C ASP A 97 8.14 -2.89 -4.64
N GLN A 98 7.31 -2.63 -3.65
CA GLN A 98 6.24 -3.54 -3.27
C GLN A 98 5.19 -3.68 -4.40
N MET A 99 4.85 -2.58 -5.08
CA MET A 99 3.96 -2.64 -6.25
C MET A 99 4.54 -3.50 -7.37
N PHE A 100 5.86 -3.44 -7.57
CA PHE A 100 6.56 -4.27 -8.54
C PHE A 100 6.48 -5.75 -8.15
N ASP A 101 6.80 -6.10 -6.91
CA ASP A 101 6.76 -7.47 -6.39
C ASP A 101 5.35 -8.09 -6.46
N MET A 102 4.32 -7.27 -6.31
CA MET A 102 2.91 -7.67 -6.49
C MET A 102 2.46 -7.76 -7.95
N GLY A 103 3.33 -7.46 -8.91
CA GLY A 103 3.02 -7.54 -10.34
C GLY A 103 2.14 -6.40 -10.88
N PHE A 104 2.05 -5.27 -10.19
CA PHE A 104 1.22 -4.14 -10.62
C PHE A 104 1.84 -3.26 -11.71
N LEU A 105 3.06 -3.53 -12.14
CA LEU A 105 3.75 -2.72 -13.16
C LEU A 105 2.92 -2.50 -14.44
N PRO A 106 2.26 -3.52 -15.05
CA PRO A 106 1.41 -3.29 -16.21
C PRO A 106 0.22 -2.37 -15.93
N SER A 107 -0.34 -2.46 -14.72
CA SER A 107 -1.45 -1.62 -14.27
C SER A 107 -1.03 -0.17 -14.12
N ILE A 108 0.12 0.06 -13.49
CA ILE A 108 0.71 1.38 -13.29
C ILE A 108 0.97 2.05 -14.64
N LYS A 109 1.57 1.33 -15.60
CA LYS A 109 1.82 1.85 -16.96
C LYS A 109 0.53 2.30 -17.65
N LYS A 110 -0.55 1.53 -17.54
CA LYS A 110 -1.86 1.89 -18.11
C LYS A 110 -2.44 3.15 -17.45
N ILE A 111 -2.33 3.27 -16.13
CA ILE A 111 -2.80 4.43 -15.39
C ILE A 111 -2.02 5.67 -15.82
N ILE A 112 -0.69 5.61 -15.83
CA ILE A 112 0.16 6.75 -16.21
C ILE A 112 -0.10 7.19 -17.66
N ALA A 113 -0.34 6.26 -18.58
CA ALA A 113 -0.64 6.57 -19.98
C ALA A 113 -1.95 7.36 -20.15
N SER A 114 -2.85 7.38 -19.16
CA SER A 114 -4.09 8.14 -19.17
C SER A 114 -3.98 9.51 -18.48
N LEU A 115 -2.84 9.84 -17.89
CA LEU A 115 -2.62 11.13 -17.24
C LEU A 115 -2.24 12.22 -18.26
N PRO A 116 -2.45 13.50 -17.92
CA PRO A 116 -1.92 14.62 -18.69
C PRO A 116 -0.41 14.50 -18.90
N ARG A 117 0.12 14.99 -20.02
CA ARG A 117 1.57 14.98 -20.29
C ARG A 117 2.36 15.79 -19.27
N GLU A 118 1.79 16.86 -18.77
CA GLU A 118 2.41 17.75 -17.79
C GLU A 118 1.84 17.47 -16.42
N HIS A 119 2.59 16.71 -15.63
CA HIS A 119 2.35 16.49 -14.22
C HIS A 119 3.67 16.25 -13.51
N GLN A 120 3.71 16.52 -12.21
CA GLN A 120 4.84 16.16 -11.36
C GLN A 120 4.70 14.70 -10.92
N THR A 121 5.77 13.91 -11.07
CA THR A 121 5.79 12.53 -10.54
C THR A 121 6.73 12.44 -9.34
N LEU A 122 6.19 11.96 -8.23
CA LEU A 122 6.91 11.59 -7.01
C LEU A 122 6.95 10.07 -6.91
N LEU A 123 8.12 9.49 -6.72
CA LEU A 123 8.28 8.04 -6.55
C LEU A 123 8.97 7.76 -5.22
N PHE A 124 8.30 7.03 -4.36
CA PHE A 124 8.81 6.57 -3.06
C PHE A 124 9.00 5.06 -3.09
N SER A 125 10.15 4.62 -2.60
CA SER A 125 10.52 3.21 -2.56
C SER A 125 11.56 2.97 -1.48
N ALA A 126 11.46 1.89 -0.74
CA ALA A 126 12.47 1.50 0.24
C ALA A 126 13.72 0.97 -0.46
N THR A 127 13.56 0.33 -1.62
CA THR A 127 14.63 -0.22 -2.43
C THR A 127 14.55 0.31 -3.87
N LEU A 128 15.69 0.39 -4.56
CA LEU A 128 15.76 0.85 -5.95
C LEU A 128 16.43 -0.21 -6.83
N PRO A 129 15.80 -1.39 -7.03
CA PRO A 129 16.29 -2.37 -7.98
C PRO A 129 16.27 -1.81 -9.41
N GLN A 130 16.90 -2.52 -10.34
CA GLN A 130 17.06 -2.04 -11.71
C GLN A 130 15.73 -1.74 -12.41
N GLU A 131 14.70 -2.53 -12.12
CA GLU A 131 13.36 -2.41 -12.67
C GLU A 131 12.67 -1.12 -12.21
N ILE A 132 12.81 -0.76 -10.94
CA ILE A 132 12.25 0.49 -10.39
C ILE A 132 13.02 1.70 -10.93
N ARG A 133 14.34 1.60 -11.10
CA ARG A 133 15.12 2.64 -11.77
C ARG A 133 14.70 2.84 -13.23
N ALA A 134 14.40 1.76 -13.95
CA ALA A 134 13.89 1.82 -15.32
C ALA A 134 12.50 2.49 -15.38
N LEU A 135 11.62 2.16 -14.41
CA LEU A 135 10.32 2.78 -14.25
C LEU A 135 10.46 4.30 -13.99
N ALA A 136 11.33 4.69 -13.06
CA ALA A 136 11.59 6.08 -12.75
C ALA A 136 12.06 6.85 -13.99
N LYS A 137 13.03 6.31 -14.74
CA LYS A 137 13.53 6.91 -15.98
C LYS A 137 12.44 7.06 -17.06
N GLN A 138 11.47 6.16 -17.09
CA GLN A 138 10.39 6.20 -18.08
C GLN A 138 9.34 7.28 -17.80
N PHE A 139 9.07 7.57 -16.50
CA PHE A 139 7.93 8.39 -16.10
C PHE A 139 8.29 9.68 -15.38
N GLN A 140 9.55 9.86 -14.98
CA GLN A 140 10.02 11.10 -14.36
C GLN A 140 10.86 11.91 -15.35
N ARG A 141 10.75 13.24 -15.27
CA ARG A 141 11.55 14.20 -16.04
C ARG A 141 12.51 14.90 -15.08
N ASP A 142 13.80 14.81 -15.34
CA ASP A 142 14.87 15.41 -14.51
C ASP A 142 14.64 15.23 -12.99
N PRO A 143 14.48 13.99 -12.52
CA PRO A 143 14.11 13.76 -11.13
C PRO A 143 15.26 14.12 -10.18
N VAL A 144 14.94 14.83 -9.11
CA VAL A 144 15.85 14.99 -7.98
C VAL A 144 15.79 13.72 -7.15
N ARG A 145 16.93 13.05 -7.01
CA ARG A 145 17.04 11.86 -6.15
C ARG A 145 17.40 12.29 -4.73
N ILE A 146 16.57 11.89 -3.79
CA ILE A 146 16.79 12.07 -2.36
C ILE A 146 16.89 10.68 -1.74
N GLU A 147 18.02 10.41 -1.06
CA GLU A 147 18.28 9.14 -0.40
C GLU A 147 18.51 9.38 1.09
N ILE A 148 17.71 8.76 1.94
CA ILE A 148 17.78 8.92 3.38
C ILE A 148 18.18 7.57 3.99
N GLY A 149 19.33 7.55 4.66
CA GLY A 149 19.87 6.38 5.33
C GLY A 149 20.59 5.40 4.42
N ALA A 150 21.54 4.69 4.97
CA ALA A 150 22.09 3.50 4.34
C ALA A 150 21.11 2.34 4.58
N SER A 151 20.88 1.51 3.57
CA SER A 151 20.10 0.27 3.65
C SER A 151 20.83 -0.78 4.51
N ARG A 152 21.13 -0.45 5.77
CA ARG A 152 21.69 -1.40 6.73
C ARG A 152 20.57 -1.92 7.60
N PRO A 153 20.57 -3.21 7.94
CA PRO A 153 19.70 -3.74 9.00
C PRO A 153 19.86 -2.89 10.26
N ALA A 154 18.77 -2.63 10.96
CA ALA A 154 18.84 -1.89 12.21
C ALA A 154 19.80 -2.62 13.17
N GLU A 155 20.82 -1.92 13.66
CA GLU A 155 21.83 -2.49 14.58
C GLU A 155 21.20 -3.01 15.89
N THR A 156 19.98 -2.59 16.18
CA THR A 156 19.19 -2.97 17.34
C THR A 156 18.43 -4.30 17.16
N VAL A 157 18.48 -4.92 15.97
CA VAL A 157 17.79 -6.18 15.68
C VAL A 157 18.80 -7.31 15.63
N SER A 158 18.67 -8.28 16.55
CA SER A 158 19.47 -9.51 16.54
C SER A 158 18.86 -10.50 15.55
N HIS A 159 19.70 -11.11 14.72
CA HIS A 159 19.30 -12.09 13.71
C HIS A 159 19.81 -13.49 14.06
N PHE A 160 18.94 -14.48 14.00
CA PHE A 160 19.28 -15.88 14.27
C PHE A 160 18.79 -16.77 13.13
N ILE A 161 19.58 -17.80 12.80
CA ILE A 161 19.20 -18.84 11.86
C ILE A 161 19.20 -20.16 12.62
N SER A 162 18.06 -20.86 12.64
CA SER A 162 17.92 -22.18 13.22
C SER A 162 17.65 -23.20 12.12
N PRO A 163 18.61 -24.05 11.76
CA PRO A 163 18.39 -25.15 10.82
C PRO A 163 17.49 -26.19 11.47
N VAL A 164 16.32 -26.45 10.88
CA VAL A 164 15.34 -27.42 11.38
C VAL A 164 14.77 -28.23 10.22
N SER A 165 14.45 -29.50 10.48
CA SER A 165 13.74 -30.32 9.52
C SER A 165 12.30 -29.78 9.30
N GLN A 166 11.68 -30.15 8.17
CA GLN A 166 10.30 -29.71 7.89
C GLN A 166 9.30 -30.23 8.95
N GLY A 167 9.56 -31.40 9.54
CA GLY A 167 8.73 -32.00 10.58
C GLY A 167 8.84 -31.28 11.92
N ASP A 168 10.03 -30.80 12.26
CA ASP A 168 10.36 -30.25 13.58
C ASP A 168 10.06 -28.76 13.72
N LYS A 169 9.67 -28.08 12.61
CA LYS A 169 9.43 -26.61 12.61
C LYS A 169 8.44 -26.14 13.66
N TYR A 170 7.39 -26.92 13.90
CA TYR A 170 6.36 -26.55 14.87
C TYR A 170 6.90 -26.63 16.31
N GLU A 171 7.61 -27.70 16.66
CA GLU A 171 8.18 -27.85 17.99
C GLU A 171 9.30 -26.83 18.25
N ALA A 172 10.16 -26.59 17.27
CA ALA A 172 11.17 -25.54 17.35
C ALA A 172 10.54 -24.15 17.60
N LEU A 173 9.44 -23.84 16.88
CA LEU A 173 8.69 -22.59 17.10
C LEU A 173 8.09 -22.52 18.51
N ARG A 174 7.50 -23.61 18.99
CA ARG A 174 6.95 -23.66 20.36
C ARG A 174 8.02 -23.40 21.42
N THR A 175 9.20 -23.98 21.25
CA THR A 175 10.35 -23.77 22.14
C THR A 175 10.74 -22.29 22.17
N VAL A 176 10.85 -21.65 21.02
CA VAL A 176 11.15 -20.21 20.92
C VAL A 176 10.06 -19.37 21.60
N LEU A 177 8.79 -19.65 21.31
CA LEU A 177 7.67 -18.91 21.90
C LEU A 177 7.56 -19.09 23.41
N GLY A 178 7.87 -20.30 23.91
CA GLY A 178 7.87 -20.59 25.34
C GLY A 178 8.97 -19.87 26.14
N GLY A 179 10.02 -19.41 25.46
CA GLY A 179 11.09 -18.59 26.06
C GLY A 179 10.85 -17.09 26.02
N ILE A 180 9.73 -16.62 25.42
CA ILE A 180 9.40 -15.20 25.35
C ILE A 180 8.45 -14.88 26.50
N GLU A 181 8.92 -14.09 27.47
CA GLU A 181 8.14 -13.72 28.65
C GLU A 181 7.13 -12.62 28.35
N GLU A 182 7.49 -11.63 27.54
CA GLU A 182 6.64 -10.48 27.21
C GLU A 182 6.76 -10.05 25.72
N GLY A 183 5.72 -9.41 25.21
CA GLY A 183 5.70 -8.81 23.89
C GLY A 183 4.86 -9.55 22.86
N GLN A 184 4.84 -9.01 21.65
CA GLN A 184 4.12 -9.58 20.51
C GLN A 184 5.10 -10.26 19.56
N THR A 185 4.74 -11.45 19.10
CA THR A 185 5.52 -12.19 18.11
C THR A 185 4.80 -12.21 16.77
N LEU A 186 5.48 -11.80 15.70
CA LEU A 186 4.98 -11.86 14.34
C LEU A 186 5.62 -13.04 13.60
N ILE A 187 4.79 -13.96 13.09
CA ILE A 187 5.25 -15.19 12.42
C ILE A 187 4.82 -15.15 10.95
N PHE A 188 5.80 -15.05 10.06
CA PHE A 188 5.55 -15.11 8.61
C PHE A 188 5.47 -16.55 8.11
N THR A 189 4.46 -16.84 7.31
CA THR A 189 4.29 -18.14 6.66
C THR A 189 4.20 -17.98 5.14
N ARG A 190 4.60 -19.02 4.40
CA ARG A 190 4.59 -19.00 2.93
C ARG A 190 3.18 -18.82 2.33
N THR A 191 2.14 -19.32 3.01
CA THR A 191 0.79 -19.33 2.46
C THR A 191 -0.27 -18.98 3.52
N LYS A 192 -1.38 -18.38 3.08
CA LYS A 192 -2.55 -18.06 3.92
C LYS A 192 -3.11 -19.29 4.64
N HIS A 193 -3.06 -20.48 4.02
CA HIS A 193 -3.53 -21.72 4.64
C HIS A 193 -2.63 -22.14 5.79
N ARG A 194 -1.31 -22.00 5.63
CA ARG A 194 -0.36 -22.26 6.72
C ARG A 194 -0.52 -21.28 7.86
N ALA A 195 -0.74 -19.99 7.58
CA ALA A 195 -1.00 -19.00 8.61
C ALA A 195 -2.22 -19.39 9.46
N LYS A 196 -3.35 -19.72 8.82
CA LYS A 196 -4.55 -20.14 9.53
C LYS A 196 -4.34 -21.41 10.34
N LYS A 197 -3.71 -22.45 9.75
CA LYS A 197 -3.44 -23.72 10.43
C LYS A 197 -2.52 -23.51 11.64
N LEU A 198 -1.44 -22.74 11.47
CA LEU A 198 -0.49 -22.48 12.54
C LEU A 198 -1.12 -21.72 13.71
N ALA A 199 -1.92 -20.69 13.42
CA ALA A 199 -2.63 -19.95 14.48
C ALA A 199 -3.54 -20.89 15.30
N LEU A 200 -4.31 -21.77 14.64
CA LEU A 200 -5.15 -22.73 15.33
C LEU A 200 -4.32 -23.72 16.19
N GLN A 201 -3.21 -24.21 15.67
CA GLN A 201 -2.32 -25.11 16.42
C GLN A 201 -1.74 -24.42 17.67
N LEU A 202 -1.32 -23.16 17.54
CA LEU A 202 -0.79 -22.37 18.65
C LEU A 202 -1.87 -22.06 19.69
N THR A 203 -3.09 -21.71 19.25
CA THR A 203 -4.23 -21.51 20.17
C THR A 203 -4.54 -22.78 20.95
N ASN A 204 -4.57 -23.94 20.30
CA ASN A 204 -4.80 -25.22 20.96
C ASN A 204 -3.65 -25.61 21.93
N ALA A 205 -2.45 -25.08 21.71
CA ALA A 205 -1.30 -25.25 22.60
C ALA A 205 -1.24 -24.21 23.73
N GLY A 206 -2.27 -23.36 23.89
CA GLY A 206 -2.37 -22.37 24.96
C GLY A 206 -1.79 -20.99 24.67
N PHE A 207 -1.28 -20.74 23.45
CA PHE A 207 -0.81 -19.41 23.06
C PHE A 207 -1.99 -18.54 22.59
N ASN A 208 -2.03 -17.29 23.01
CA ASN A 208 -2.98 -16.31 22.46
C ASN A 208 -2.53 -15.93 21.04
N SER A 209 -3.11 -16.54 20.03
CA SER A 209 -2.68 -16.38 18.64
C SER A 209 -3.83 -16.15 17.67
N THR A 210 -3.58 -15.38 16.63
CA THR A 210 -4.51 -15.15 15.53
C THR A 210 -3.77 -15.17 14.20
N SER A 211 -4.51 -15.37 13.09
CA SER A 211 -3.91 -15.29 11.75
C SER A 211 -4.38 -14.04 11.02
N LEU A 212 -3.44 -13.28 10.47
CA LEU A 212 -3.74 -12.21 9.54
C LEU A 212 -3.46 -12.70 8.10
N GLN A 213 -4.48 -12.79 7.26
CA GLN A 213 -4.32 -13.37 5.91
C GLN A 213 -5.41 -12.88 4.93
N GLY A 214 -5.14 -13.03 3.63
CA GLY A 214 -5.92 -12.42 2.55
C GLY A 214 -7.37 -12.87 2.39
N ASN A 215 -7.82 -13.95 3.07
CA ASN A 215 -9.23 -14.37 3.02
C ASN A 215 -10.10 -13.71 4.11
N LEU A 216 -9.49 -12.96 5.02
CA LEU A 216 -10.22 -12.19 6.02
C LEU A 216 -10.85 -10.96 5.38
N SER A 217 -12.06 -10.59 5.85
CA SER A 217 -12.66 -9.31 5.51
C SER A 217 -11.84 -8.16 6.13
N GLN A 218 -12.04 -6.93 5.64
CA GLN A 218 -11.32 -5.76 6.19
C GLN A 218 -11.56 -5.61 7.69
N GLY A 219 -12.82 -5.67 8.16
CA GLY A 219 -13.14 -5.57 9.58
C GLY A 219 -12.64 -6.72 10.47
N GLN A 220 -12.18 -7.84 9.87
CA GLN A 220 -11.52 -8.92 10.61
C GLN A 220 -9.99 -8.74 10.66
N ARG A 221 -9.46 -7.83 9.84
CA ARG A 221 -8.01 -7.52 9.78
C ARG A 221 -7.66 -6.31 10.63
N GLU A 222 -8.61 -5.43 10.89
CA GLU A 222 -8.57 -4.30 11.83
C GLU A 222 -8.90 -4.77 13.26
#